data_e903cc04d9cec5d2b3fdf6327fdc7f72
#
_entry.id   e903cc04d9cec5d2b3fdf6327fdc7f72
#
_cell.length_a   1.000
_cell.length_b   1.000
_cell.length_c   1.000
_cell.angle_alpha   90.00
_cell.angle_beta   90.00
_cell.angle_gamma   90.00
#
_symmetry.space_group_name_H-M   'P 1'
#
loop_
_entity.id
_entity.type
_entity.pdbx_description
1 polymer ?
#
loop_
_entity_poly.entity_id
_entity_poly.type
_entity_poly.pdbx_seq_one_letter_code
_entity_poly.pdbx_strand_id
1 'polypeptide(L)'
;MNYIFKLAEMNDIDKIFKIYQNVVFHLRKLNIDQWDEVYPTKEILRNDIEEKSLFVVFDTLNNIPISSIVINGSQEPEYKSVNWANTKGKICVIHRFCVEPVFQRRGIGNKTLLSAEDYIMKKRYSSIRLDAFTENLSALNFYKRNGYVFRGQVVFRKGIFNCYEKIFDY
;
A
#
# COMPACT_ATOMS: atom_id res chain seq x y z
N MET A 1 0.18 -14.37 18.30
CA MET A 1 1.03 -13.39 17.60
C MET A 1 0.56 -11.99 17.98
N ASN A 2 1.43 -11.19 18.59
CA ASN A 2 1.09 -9.83 19.02
C ASN A 2 1.50 -8.82 17.94
N TYR A 3 0.57 -8.57 17.00
CA TYR A 3 0.75 -7.60 15.95
C TYR A 3 -0.07 -6.35 16.24
N ILE A 4 0.54 -5.18 16.15
CA ILE A 4 -0.13 -3.88 16.24
C ILE A 4 -0.01 -3.13 14.92
N PHE A 5 -1.09 -2.44 14.53
CA PHE A 5 -1.09 -1.48 13.43
C PHE A 5 -0.86 -0.08 14.02
N LYS A 6 0.21 0.58 13.61
CA LYS A 6 0.59 1.90 14.15
C LYS A 6 1.23 2.78 13.09
N LEU A 7 1.28 4.09 13.35
CA LEU A 7 2.14 5.01 12.60
C LEU A 7 3.60 4.55 12.73
N ALA A 8 4.32 4.64 11.63
CA ALA A 8 5.76 4.41 11.62
C ALA A 8 6.49 5.54 12.36
N GLU A 9 7.59 5.19 12.99
CA GLU A 9 8.46 6.12 13.68
C GLU A 9 9.80 6.25 12.94
N MET A 10 10.44 7.41 13.02
CA MET A 10 11.71 7.65 12.31
C MET A 10 12.80 6.66 12.74
N ASN A 11 12.78 6.21 14.00
CA ASN A 11 13.71 5.21 14.51
C ASN A 11 13.59 3.84 13.85
N ASP A 12 12.45 3.57 13.17
CA ASP A 12 12.21 2.31 12.47
C ASP A 12 12.55 2.38 10.97
N ILE A 13 12.98 3.55 10.46
CA ILE A 13 13.18 3.79 9.01
C ILE A 13 14.08 2.74 8.34
N ASP A 14 15.16 2.32 8.99
CA ASP A 14 16.09 1.34 8.43
C ASP A 14 15.45 -0.04 8.32
N LYS A 15 14.69 -0.45 9.33
CA LYS A 15 13.95 -1.71 9.34
C LYS A 15 12.84 -1.69 8.28
N ILE A 16 12.12 -0.56 8.16
CA ILE A 16 11.06 -0.37 7.17
C ILE A 16 11.66 -0.42 5.76
N PHE A 17 12.73 0.34 5.49
CA PHE A 17 13.39 0.33 4.18
C PHE A 17 13.89 -1.06 3.79
N LYS A 18 14.36 -1.84 4.77
CA LYS A 18 14.77 -3.23 4.55
C LYS A 18 13.63 -4.11 4.04
N ILE A 19 12.38 -3.90 4.50
CA ILE A 19 11.20 -4.61 3.95
C ILE A 19 11.09 -4.33 2.45
N TYR A 20 11.18 -3.07 2.02
CA TYR A 20 11.08 -2.72 0.59
C TYR A 20 12.20 -3.34 -0.23
N GLN A 21 13.44 -3.34 0.26
CA GLN A 21 14.56 -4.02 -0.41
C GLN A 21 14.30 -5.53 -0.57
N ASN A 22 13.81 -6.18 0.48
CA ASN A 22 13.48 -7.60 0.45
C ASN A 22 12.33 -7.89 -0.52
N VAL A 23 11.32 -7.01 -0.58
CA VAL A 23 10.20 -7.12 -1.53
C VAL A 23 10.68 -6.93 -2.96
N VAL A 24 11.50 -5.94 -3.26
CA VAL A 24 12.11 -5.75 -4.60
C VAL A 24 12.86 -7.00 -5.04
N PHE A 25 13.70 -7.54 -4.17
CA PHE A 25 14.44 -8.76 -4.46
C PHE A 25 13.51 -9.97 -4.70
N HIS A 26 12.45 -10.10 -3.89
CA HIS A 26 11.47 -11.17 -4.03
C HIS A 26 10.67 -11.05 -5.35
N LEU A 27 10.21 -9.86 -5.70
CA LEU A 27 9.47 -9.62 -6.94
C LEU A 27 10.33 -9.91 -8.18
N ARG A 28 11.61 -9.51 -8.17
CA ARG A 28 12.56 -9.84 -9.25
C ARG A 28 12.72 -11.34 -9.47
N LYS A 29 12.75 -12.14 -8.40
CA LYS A 29 12.76 -13.60 -8.52
C LYS A 29 11.51 -14.17 -9.19
N LEU A 30 10.41 -13.43 -9.15
CA LEU A 30 9.15 -13.78 -9.80
C LEU A 30 9.01 -13.14 -11.19
N ASN A 31 10.06 -12.49 -11.71
CA ASN A 31 10.06 -11.69 -12.94
C ASN A 31 9.03 -10.54 -12.93
N ILE A 32 8.76 -9.95 -11.77
CA ILE A 32 7.87 -8.81 -11.60
C ILE A 32 8.73 -7.57 -11.35
N ASP A 33 8.82 -6.68 -12.33
CA ASP A 33 9.64 -5.45 -12.26
C ASP A 33 8.81 -4.23 -11.84
N GLN A 34 8.08 -4.36 -10.73
CA GLN A 34 7.22 -3.30 -10.20
C GLN A 34 8.01 -2.18 -9.52
N TRP A 35 9.04 -2.53 -8.75
CA TRP A 35 9.88 -1.63 -7.95
C TRP A 35 11.35 -1.93 -8.16
N ASP A 36 12.20 -0.93 -7.91
CA ASP A 36 13.65 -1.04 -8.07
C ASP A 36 14.39 -0.10 -7.09
N GLU A 37 15.66 0.17 -7.34
CA GLU A 37 16.51 1.04 -6.53
C GLU A 37 16.12 2.53 -6.64
N VAL A 38 15.38 2.89 -7.70
CA VAL A 38 14.92 4.25 -7.94
C VAL A 38 13.62 4.55 -7.20
N TYR A 39 12.80 3.51 -6.93
CA TYR A 39 11.51 3.66 -6.24
C TYR A 39 11.03 2.35 -5.60
N PRO A 40 10.56 2.39 -4.33
CA PRO A 40 10.64 3.54 -3.42
C PRO A 40 12.03 3.68 -2.78
N THR A 41 12.51 4.91 -2.64
CA THR A 41 13.77 5.20 -1.95
C THR A 41 13.57 5.38 -0.45
N LYS A 42 14.65 5.31 0.33
CA LYS A 42 14.60 5.60 1.77
C LYS A 42 14.14 7.02 2.05
N GLU A 43 14.49 7.98 1.18
CA GLU A 43 14.08 9.39 1.31
C GLU A 43 12.56 9.55 1.15
N ILE A 44 11.95 8.86 0.19
CA ILE A 44 10.49 8.84 0.02
C ILE A 44 9.81 8.32 1.30
N LEU A 45 10.31 7.22 1.87
CA LEU A 45 9.74 6.67 3.10
C LEU A 45 9.95 7.59 4.32
N ARG A 46 11.06 8.34 4.36
CA ARG A 46 11.30 9.36 5.38
C ARG A 46 10.22 10.43 5.32
N ASN A 47 9.97 10.98 4.13
CA ASN A 47 8.93 11.98 3.91
C ASN A 47 7.54 11.43 4.31
N ASP A 48 7.22 10.20 3.94
CA ASP A 48 5.95 9.55 4.34
C ASP A 48 5.81 9.44 5.88
N ILE A 49 6.90 9.21 6.60
CA ILE A 49 6.92 9.18 8.07
C ILE A 49 6.71 10.59 8.65
N GLU A 50 7.42 11.58 8.13
CA GLU A 50 7.32 12.99 8.55
C GLU A 50 5.91 13.54 8.34
N GLU A 51 5.27 13.18 7.21
CA GLU A 51 3.88 13.51 6.90
C GLU A 51 2.85 12.69 7.68
N LYS A 52 3.28 11.76 8.54
CA LYS A 52 2.42 10.86 9.31
C LYS A 52 1.45 10.06 8.42
N SER A 53 1.91 9.67 7.26
CA SER A 53 1.14 8.91 6.27
C SER A 53 1.57 7.44 6.17
N LEU A 54 2.77 7.07 6.66
CA LEU A 54 3.27 5.70 6.66
C LEU A 54 2.87 4.97 7.93
N PHE A 55 2.21 3.81 7.74
CA PHE A 55 1.80 2.90 8.81
C PHE A 55 2.52 1.55 8.66
N VAL A 56 2.66 0.84 9.76
CA VAL A 56 3.24 -0.49 9.81
C VAL A 56 2.36 -1.45 10.61
N VAL A 57 2.39 -2.73 10.25
CA VAL A 57 2.09 -3.80 11.20
C VAL A 57 3.40 -4.19 11.86
N PHE A 58 3.43 -4.07 13.17
CA PHE A 58 4.61 -4.26 14.00
C PHE A 58 4.47 -5.54 14.82
N ASP A 59 5.46 -6.43 14.73
CA ASP A 59 5.54 -7.61 15.59
C ASP A 59 6.18 -7.21 16.92
N THR A 60 5.37 -7.15 17.96
CA THR A 60 5.80 -6.71 19.28
C THR A 60 6.69 -7.72 20.02
N LEU A 61 6.66 -8.98 19.63
CA LEU A 61 7.51 -10.01 20.21
C LEU A 61 8.95 -9.91 19.70
N ASN A 62 9.09 -9.68 18.39
CA ASN A 62 10.40 -9.58 17.75
C ASN A 62 10.90 -8.14 17.60
N ASN A 63 10.07 -7.16 17.99
CA ASN A 63 10.37 -5.72 17.92
C ASN A 63 10.75 -5.26 16.49
N ILE A 64 9.98 -5.70 15.48
CA ILE A 64 10.20 -5.39 14.06
C ILE A 64 8.92 -5.04 13.33
N PRO A 65 8.95 -4.10 12.34
CA PRO A 65 7.89 -3.96 11.37
C PRO A 65 7.92 -5.15 10.40
N ILE A 66 6.75 -5.65 10.01
CA ILE A 66 6.59 -6.80 9.11
C ILE A 66 5.73 -6.48 7.88
N SER A 67 5.11 -5.32 7.86
CA SER A 67 4.34 -4.81 6.72
C SER A 67 4.36 -3.29 6.77
N SER A 68 4.27 -2.66 5.61
CA SER A 68 4.23 -1.21 5.46
C SER A 68 3.17 -0.80 4.47
N ILE A 69 2.47 0.31 4.74
CA ILE A 69 1.42 0.87 3.91
C ILE A 69 1.40 2.40 4.08
N VAL A 70 1.26 3.14 2.98
CA VAL A 70 1.13 4.60 3.04
C VAL A 70 -0.32 4.99 2.74
N ILE A 71 -0.86 5.88 3.56
CA ILE A 71 -2.27 6.29 3.56
C ILE A 71 -2.32 7.82 3.59
N ASN A 72 -2.75 8.44 2.48
CA ASN A 72 -2.90 9.89 2.39
C ASN A 72 -3.99 10.30 1.39
N GLY A 73 -4.08 11.57 1.04
CA GLY A 73 -5.02 12.09 0.02
C GLY A 73 -4.35 12.44 -1.31
N SER A 74 -3.05 12.20 -1.46
CA SER A 74 -2.30 12.51 -2.69
C SER A 74 -2.72 11.57 -3.82
N GLN A 75 -3.05 12.15 -4.97
CA GLN A 75 -3.40 11.41 -6.17
C GLN A 75 -2.39 11.71 -7.28
N GLU A 76 -1.94 10.67 -7.96
CA GLU A 76 -1.07 10.83 -9.12
C GLU A 76 -1.80 11.59 -10.25
N PRO A 77 -1.11 12.43 -11.02
CA PRO A 77 -1.73 13.17 -12.13
C PRO A 77 -2.47 12.28 -13.13
N GLU A 78 -1.97 11.06 -13.34
CA GLU A 78 -2.52 10.05 -14.24
C GLU A 78 -3.91 9.58 -13.80
N TYR A 79 -4.24 9.68 -12.51
CA TYR A 79 -5.55 9.32 -11.98
C TYR A 79 -6.70 10.16 -12.55
N LYS A 80 -6.39 11.33 -13.15
CA LYS A 80 -7.39 12.19 -13.82
C LYS A 80 -8.04 11.51 -15.02
N SER A 81 -7.36 10.57 -15.66
CA SER A 81 -7.87 9.82 -16.82
C SER A 81 -8.75 8.62 -16.43
N VAL A 82 -8.80 8.27 -15.14
CA VAL A 82 -9.52 7.10 -14.65
C VAL A 82 -10.98 7.45 -14.35
N ASN A 83 -11.90 6.59 -14.76
CA ASN A 83 -13.34 6.77 -14.52
C ASN A 83 -13.72 6.29 -13.10
N TRP A 84 -13.40 7.10 -12.10
CA TRP A 84 -13.73 6.84 -10.70
C TRP A 84 -15.24 6.92 -10.47
N ALA A 85 -15.80 5.98 -9.72
CA ALA A 85 -17.23 5.99 -9.41
C ALA A 85 -17.58 7.00 -8.32
N ASN A 86 -16.72 7.15 -7.31
CA ASN A 86 -16.90 8.18 -6.30
C ASN A 86 -16.10 9.45 -6.66
N THR A 87 -16.82 10.52 -6.97
CA THR A 87 -16.23 11.83 -7.33
C THR A 87 -16.44 12.89 -6.24
N LYS A 88 -17.09 12.52 -5.13
CA LYS A 88 -17.47 13.46 -4.04
C LYS A 88 -16.88 13.02 -2.72
N GLY A 89 -16.73 13.99 -1.81
CA GLY A 89 -16.23 13.71 -0.47
C GLY A 89 -14.72 13.57 -0.39
N LYS A 90 -14.25 13.07 0.74
CA LYS A 90 -12.83 12.94 1.04
C LYS A 90 -12.31 11.62 0.50
N ILE A 91 -11.39 11.67 -0.45
CA ILE A 91 -10.79 10.50 -1.11
C ILE A 91 -9.47 10.16 -0.43
N CYS A 92 -9.29 8.89 -0.10
CA CYS A 92 -8.02 8.35 0.39
C CYS A 92 -7.30 7.59 -0.73
N VAL A 93 -5.98 7.60 -0.71
CA VAL A 93 -5.14 6.78 -1.59
C VAL A 93 -4.22 5.91 -0.75
N ILE A 94 -4.16 4.64 -1.09
CA ILE A 94 -3.18 3.70 -0.56
C ILE A 94 -2.02 3.62 -1.54
N HIS A 95 -0.81 3.83 -1.01
CA HIS A 95 0.43 3.74 -1.77
C HIS A 95 1.40 2.75 -1.12
N ARG A 96 2.33 2.22 -1.89
CA ARG A 96 3.51 1.47 -1.43
C ARG A 96 3.21 0.39 -0.39
N PHE A 97 2.06 -0.28 -0.53
CA PHE A 97 1.69 -1.37 0.37
C PHE A 97 2.52 -2.61 0.08
N CYS A 98 3.16 -3.13 1.12
CA CYS A 98 3.92 -4.37 1.04
C CYS A 98 3.96 -5.13 2.38
N VAL A 99 4.27 -6.42 2.27
CA VAL A 99 4.50 -7.32 3.41
C VAL A 99 5.86 -7.95 3.23
N GLU A 100 6.66 -7.99 4.29
CA GLU A 100 7.95 -8.68 4.33
C GLU A 100 7.78 -10.11 3.79
N PRO A 101 8.55 -10.54 2.78
CA PRO A 101 8.33 -11.82 2.08
C PRO A 101 8.20 -13.04 2.99
N VAL A 102 9.00 -13.13 4.04
CA VAL A 102 8.95 -14.26 4.98
C VAL A 102 7.66 -14.31 5.83
N PHE A 103 6.90 -13.22 5.87
CA PHE A 103 5.62 -13.12 6.56
C PHE A 103 4.40 -13.16 5.61
N GLN A 104 4.63 -13.25 4.30
CA GLN A 104 3.53 -13.40 3.33
C GLN A 104 2.80 -14.75 3.50
N ARG A 105 1.57 -14.82 2.95
CA ARG A 105 0.68 -16.01 3.04
C ARG A 105 0.32 -16.43 4.47
N ARG A 106 0.55 -15.55 5.47
CA ARG A 106 0.19 -15.76 6.89
C ARG A 106 -0.92 -14.83 7.36
N GLY A 107 -1.69 -14.25 6.43
CA GLY A 107 -2.78 -13.33 6.75
C GLY A 107 -2.35 -11.89 7.07
N ILE A 108 -1.04 -11.58 7.07
CA ILE A 108 -0.52 -10.23 7.42
C ILE A 108 -1.04 -9.18 6.44
N GLY A 109 -1.08 -9.45 5.14
CA GLY A 109 -1.61 -8.52 4.15
C GLY A 109 -3.07 -8.14 4.44
N ASN A 110 -3.93 -9.12 4.70
CA ASN A 110 -5.33 -8.86 5.07
C ASN A 110 -5.43 -8.07 6.37
N LYS A 111 -4.65 -8.43 7.40
CA LYS A 111 -4.64 -7.69 8.66
C LYS A 111 -4.23 -6.24 8.47
N THR A 112 -3.19 -5.98 7.66
CA THR A 112 -2.74 -4.63 7.35
C THR A 112 -3.82 -3.84 6.64
N LEU A 113 -4.41 -4.41 5.59
CA LEU A 113 -5.44 -3.73 4.79
C LEU A 113 -6.70 -3.44 5.60
N LEU A 114 -7.22 -4.40 6.36
CA LEU A 114 -8.39 -4.21 7.22
C LEU A 114 -8.16 -3.16 8.30
N SER A 115 -6.96 -3.14 8.91
CA SER A 115 -6.60 -2.10 9.89
C SER A 115 -6.50 -0.72 9.25
N ALA A 116 -5.97 -0.65 8.03
CA ALA A 116 -5.91 0.59 7.25
C ALA A 116 -7.33 1.08 6.89
N GLU A 117 -8.20 0.19 6.43
CA GLU A 117 -9.60 0.52 6.12
C GLU A 117 -10.35 1.03 7.35
N ASP A 118 -10.20 0.39 8.52
CA ASP A 118 -10.80 0.86 9.78
C ASP A 118 -10.30 2.26 10.16
N TYR A 119 -8.99 2.51 10.03
CA TYR A 119 -8.43 3.84 10.24
C TYR A 119 -9.02 4.88 9.28
N ILE A 120 -9.11 4.55 7.98
CA ILE A 120 -9.63 5.43 6.92
C ILE A 120 -11.12 5.74 7.15
N MET A 121 -11.92 4.73 7.50
CA MET A 121 -13.35 4.91 7.84
C MET A 121 -13.54 5.81 9.06
N LYS A 122 -12.74 5.64 10.12
CA LYS A 122 -12.77 6.53 11.30
C LYS A 122 -12.42 7.97 10.97
N LYS A 123 -11.65 8.22 9.91
CA LYS A 123 -11.32 9.55 9.38
C LYS A 123 -12.37 10.10 8.40
N ARG A 124 -13.49 9.37 8.19
CA ARG A 124 -14.61 9.75 7.33
C ARG A 124 -14.21 10.00 5.88
N TYR A 125 -13.32 9.16 5.33
CA TYR A 125 -13.08 9.14 3.90
C TYR A 125 -14.22 8.39 3.20
N SER A 126 -14.65 8.90 2.04
CA SER A 126 -15.76 8.31 1.27
C SER A 126 -15.34 7.15 0.39
N SER A 127 -14.08 7.11 -0.03
CA SER A 127 -13.53 5.98 -0.78
C SER A 127 -12.02 5.86 -0.63
N ILE A 128 -11.53 4.67 -0.98
CA ILE A 128 -10.11 4.38 -1.14
C ILE A 128 -9.83 4.15 -2.61
N ARG A 129 -8.77 4.77 -3.14
CA ARG A 129 -8.19 4.50 -4.45
C ARG A 129 -6.81 3.89 -4.29
N LEU A 130 -6.43 3.07 -5.23
CA LEU A 130 -5.09 2.52 -5.32
C LEU A 130 -4.79 2.05 -6.74
N ASP A 131 -3.53 1.83 -7.04
CA ASP A 131 -3.10 1.17 -8.26
C ASP A 131 -2.25 -0.06 -7.96
N ALA A 132 -2.23 -0.99 -8.90
CA ALA A 132 -1.44 -2.21 -8.81
C ALA A 132 -0.89 -2.59 -10.19
N PHE A 133 0.38 -2.96 -10.22
CA PHE A 133 1.09 -3.36 -11.44
C PHE A 133 0.42 -4.56 -12.11
N THR A 134 0.17 -4.48 -13.41
CA THR A 134 -0.62 -5.50 -14.13
C THR A 134 0.00 -6.88 -14.12
N GLU A 135 1.33 -6.99 -14.04
CA GLU A 135 2.03 -8.27 -13.97
C GLU A 135 2.07 -8.87 -12.56
N ASN A 136 1.70 -8.10 -11.53
CA ASN A 136 1.59 -8.60 -10.16
C ASN A 136 0.22 -9.23 -9.90
N LEU A 137 -0.05 -10.40 -10.49
CA LEU A 137 -1.33 -11.09 -10.38
C LEU A 137 -1.74 -11.36 -8.93
N SER A 138 -0.77 -11.56 -8.04
CA SER A 138 -1.03 -11.77 -6.62
C SER A 138 -1.68 -10.53 -5.99
N ALA A 139 -1.15 -9.33 -6.27
CA ALA A 139 -1.72 -8.07 -5.80
C ALA A 139 -3.09 -7.80 -6.42
N LEU A 140 -3.26 -8.01 -7.73
CA LEU A 140 -4.55 -7.82 -8.41
C LEU A 140 -5.65 -8.69 -7.77
N ASN A 141 -5.36 -9.97 -7.56
CA ASN A 141 -6.29 -10.91 -6.95
C ASN A 141 -6.55 -10.58 -5.47
N PHE A 142 -5.54 -10.09 -4.76
CA PHE A 142 -5.67 -9.66 -3.37
C PHE A 142 -6.67 -8.50 -3.24
N TYR A 143 -6.53 -7.44 -4.03
CA TYR A 143 -7.46 -6.30 -3.98
C TYR A 143 -8.87 -6.67 -4.40
N LYS A 144 -9.04 -7.45 -5.48
CA LYS A 144 -10.36 -7.94 -5.91
C LYS A 144 -11.09 -8.72 -4.80
N ARG A 145 -10.39 -9.63 -4.12
CA ARG A 145 -10.95 -10.42 -3.01
C ARG A 145 -11.33 -9.57 -1.79
N ASN A 146 -10.70 -8.41 -1.63
CA ASN A 146 -11.00 -7.45 -0.56
C ASN A 146 -12.03 -6.38 -0.98
N GLY A 147 -12.75 -6.60 -2.09
CA GLY A 147 -13.87 -5.74 -2.51
C GLY A 147 -13.47 -4.48 -3.27
N TYR A 148 -12.24 -4.39 -3.73
CA TYR A 148 -11.82 -3.28 -4.62
C TYR A 148 -12.27 -3.54 -6.05
N VAL A 149 -12.94 -2.55 -6.63
CA VAL A 149 -13.50 -2.61 -7.98
C VAL A 149 -12.55 -1.93 -8.97
N PHE A 150 -12.27 -2.61 -10.08
CA PHE A 150 -11.46 -2.06 -11.17
C PHE A 150 -12.14 -0.82 -11.78
N ARG A 151 -11.37 0.24 -12.05
CA ARG A 151 -11.85 1.53 -12.58
C ARG A 151 -11.18 1.97 -13.88
N GLY A 152 -10.04 1.42 -14.21
CA GLY A 152 -9.27 1.77 -15.40
C GLY A 152 -7.80 1.47 -15.24
N GLN A 153 -6.99 1.97 -16.14
CA GLN A 153 -5.55 1.78 -16.16
C GLN A 153 -4.83 3.10 -16.28
N VAL A 154 -3.62 3.15 -15.75
CA VAL A 154 -2.67 4.25 -15.91
C VAL A 154 -1.31 3.68 -16.31
N VAL A 155 -0.48 4.53 -16.89
CA VAL A 155 0.88 4.18 -17.30
C VAL A 155 1.86 4.96 -16.43
N PHE A 156 2.68 4.25 -15.68
CA PHE A 156 3.79 4.81 -14.93
C PHE A 156 5.13 4.35 -15.52
N ARG A 157 6.23 4.76 -14.92
CA ARG A 157 7.60 4.44 -15.37
C ARG A 157 7.82 2.93 -15.63
N LYS A 158 7.20 2.07 -14.84
CA LYS A 158 7.38 0.61 -14.90
C LYS A 158 6.40 -0.10 -15.84
N GLY A 159 5.41 0.60 -16.37
CA GLY A 159 4.42 0.03 -17.27
C GLY A 159 2.99 0.34 -16.87
N ILE A 160 2.10 -0.61 -17.11
CA ILE A 160 0.66 -0.45 -16.93
C ILE A 160 0.26 -0.87 -15.50
N PHE A 161 -0.57 -0.05 -14.88
CA PHE A 161 -1.15 -0.32 -13.56
C PHE A 161 -2.67 -0.29 -13.63
N ASN A 162 -3.30 -1.27 -13.02
CA ASN A 162 -4.75 -1.29 -12.82
C ASN A 162 -5.13 -0.43 -11.63
N CYS A 163 -6.06 0.49 -11.85
CA CYS A 163 -6.63 1.33 -10.80
C CYS A 163 -7.86 0.68 -10.19
N TYR A 164 -7.94 0.71 -8.88
CA TYR A 164 -9.02 0.13 -8.09
C TYR A 164 -9.61 1.15 -7.11
N GLU A 165 -10.89 0.99 -6.83
CA GLU A 165 -11.60 1.81 -5.86
C GLU A 165 -12.47 0.95 -4.94
N LYS A 166 -12.53 1.33 -3.66
CA LYS A 166 -13.48 0.82 -2.68
C LYS A 166 -14.23 1.99 -2.06
N ILE A 167 -15.56 2.00 -2.18
CA ILE A 167 -16.44 3.05 -1.66
C ILE A 167 -16.98 2.61 -0.32
N PHE A 168 -17.11 3.56 0.60
CA PHE A 168 -17.74 3.35 1.90
C PHE A 168 -19.13 3.98 1.93
N ASP A 169 -20.11 3.21 2.34
CA ASP A 169 -21.47 3.67 2.62
C ASP A 169 -21.56 4.04 4.12
N TYR A 170 -21.94 5.29 4.41
CA TYR A 170 -22.10 5.81 5.78
C TYR A 170 -23.56 6.15 6.06
#